data_c6a3d8a715a323fa00f8fd66246c35b2
#
_entry.id   c6a3d8a715a323fa00f8fd66246c35b2
#
_cell.length_a   1.000
_cell.length_b   1.000
_cell.length_c   1.000
_cell.angle_alpha   90.00
_cell.angle_beta   90.00
_cell.angle_gamma   90.00
#
_symmetry.space_group_name_H-M   'P 1'
#
loop_
_entity.id
_entity.type
_entity.pdbx_description
1 polymer ?
#
loop_
_entity_poly.entity_id
_entity_poly.type
_entity_poly.pdbx_seq_one_letter_code
_entity_poly.pdbx_strand_id
1 'polypeptide(L)'
;MADIRIEAETERLTAFVGDVRVGWMDFEVDGSTARLYHTEVPAAQRGTGTGTRLVLACLEWFRDNTDYRIVPLCPFIPAVMRRFPEYNELLSR
;
A
#
# COMPACT_ATOMS: atom_id res chain seq x y z
N MET A 1 -16.70 9.74 -3.46
CA MET A 1 -15.88 8.61 -3.85
C MET A 1 -15.82 7.62 -2.69
N ALA A 2 -16.01 6.34 -2.95
CA ALA A 2 -16.00 5.36 -1.88
C ALA A 2 -14.59 5.20 -1.29
N ASP A 3 -14.50 5.11 0.03
CA ASP A 3 -13.23 4.92 0.72
C ASP A 3 -12.72 3.50 0.55
N ILE A 4 -11.42 3.37 0.47
CA ILE A 4 -10.76 2.08 0.48
C ILE A 4 -10.56 1.65 1.93
N ARG A 5 -11.02 0.43 2.23
CA ARG A 5 -10.83 -0.20 3.53
C ARG A 5 -9.69 -1.21 3.41
N ILE A 6 -8.77 -1.19 4.36
CA ILE A 6 -7.64 -2.12 4.39
C ILE A 6 -7.91 -3.22 5.42
N GLU A 7 -7.75 -4.47 5.00
CA GLU A 7 -7.71 -5.61 5.91
C GLU A 7 -6.30 -6.16 5.93
N ALA A 8 -5.71 -6.18 7.13
CA ALA A 8 -4.32 -6.58 7.30
C ALA A 8 -4.23 -8.07 7.60
N GLU A 9 -3.36 -8.76 6.86
CA GLU A 9 -2.94 -10.12 7.11
C GLU A 9 -1.46 -10.09 7.47
N THR A 10 -0.86 -11.25 7.79
CA THR A 10 0.52 -11.29 8.27
C THR A 10 1.52 -10.66 7.28
N GLU A 11 1.35 -10.94 5.99
CA GLU A 11 2.28 -10.46 4.94
C GLU A 11 1.55 -9.84 3.77
N ARG A 12 0.31 -9.40 3.97
CA ARG A 12 -0.50 -8.81 2.91
C ARG A 12 -1.47 -7.80 3.48
N LEU A 13 -1.60 -6.67 2.79
CA LEU A 13 -2.69 -5.72 2.99
C LEU A 13 -3.64 -5.86 1.81
N THR A 14 -4.90 -6.19 2.10
CA THR A 14 -5.93 -6.32 1.07
C THR A 14 -6.88 -5.13 1.14
N ALA A 15 -7.16 -4.56 -0.02
CA ALA A 15 -7.98 -3.36 -0.13
C ALA A 15 -9.36 -3.68 -0.67
N PHE A 16 -10.37 -3.09 -0.04
CA PHE A 16 -11.78 -3.27 -0.41
C PHE A 16 -12.47 -1.93 -0.60
N VAL A 17 -13.37 -1.88 -1.55
CA VAL A 17 -14.37 -0.82 -1.66
C VAL A 17 -15.73 -1.51 -1.48
N GLY A 18 -16.39 -1.26 -0.35
CA GLY A 18 -17.54 -2.07 0.04
C GLY A 18 -17.11 -3.53 0.20
N ASP A 19 -17.78 -4.44 -0.51
CA ASP A 19 -17.46 -5.86 -0.48
C ASP A 19 -16.54 -6.29 -1.63
N VAL A 20 -16.09 -5.36 -2.47
CA VAL A 20 -15.30 -5.67 -3.64
C VAL A 20 -13.81 -5.53 -3.31
N ARG A 21 -13.05 -6.61 -3.49
CA ARG A 21 -11.60 -6.57 -3.36
C ARG A 21 -11.03 -5.85 -4.59
N VAL A 22 -10.37 -4.71 -4.35
CA VAL A 22 -9.85 -3.89 -5.45
C VAL A 22 -8.34 -4.03 -5.64
N GLY A 23 -7.66 -4.69 -4.72
CA GLY A 23 -6.23 -4.95 -4.86
C GLY A 23 -5.59 -5.37 -3.56
N TRP A 24 -4.28 -5.62 -3.62
CA TRP A 24 -3.52 -5.97 -2.42
C TRP A 24 -2.05 -5.57 -2.58
N MET A 25 -1.37 -5.50 -1.43
CA MET A 25 0.06 -5.23 -1.35
C MET A 25 0.71 -6.31 -0.49
N ASP A 26 1.70 -6.99 -1.04
CA ASP A 26 2.46 -8.01 -0.33
C ASP A 26 3.73 -7.40 0.27
N PHE A 27 4.05 -7.79 1.50
CA PHE A 27 5.21 -7.27 2.19
C PHE A 27 5.84 -8.32 3.10
N GLU A 28 7.12 -8.11 3.44
CA GLU A 28 7.84 -8.90 4.43
C GLU A 28 8.32 -8.00 5.54
N VAL A 29 8.23 -8.48 6.78
CA VAL A 29 8.73 -7.74 7.94
C VAL A 29 10.01 -8.41 8.43
N ASP A 30 11.06 -7.60 8.60
CA ASP A 30 12.34 -8.02 9.16
C ASP A 30 12.72 -7.00 10.23
N GLY A 31 12.58 -7.40 11.50
CA GLY A 31 12.78 -6.48 12.61
C GLY A 31 11.78 -5.33 12.54
N SER A 32 12.28 -4.10 12.40
CA SER A 32 11.46 -2.91 12.30
C SER A 32 11.32 -2.39 10.87
N THR A 33 11.62 -3.23 9.88
CA THR A 33 11.57 -2.85 8.46
C THR A 33 10.52 -3.70 7.74
N ALA A 34 9.68 -3.05 6.95
CA ALA A 34 8.72 -3.71 6.07
C ALA A 34 9.16 -3.50 4.61
N ARG A 35 9.42 -4.59 3.91
CA ARG A 35 9.77 -4.56 2.51
C ARG A 35 8.52 -4.80 1.68
N LEU A 36 8.13 -3.80 0.89
CA LEU A 36 6.90 -3.83 0.09
C LEU A 36 7.30 -4.24 -1.33
N TYR A 37 7.09 -5.53 -1.65
CA TYR A 37 7.68 -6.08 -2.88
C TYR A 37 6.69 -6.31 -4.02
N HIS A 38 5.38 -6.26 -3.76
CA HIS A 38 4.40 -6.50 -4.82
C HIS A 38 3.09 -5.80 -4.55
N THR A 39 2.51 -5.22 -5.61
CA THR A 39 1.15 -4.70 -5.59
C THR A 39 0.38 -5.30 -6.75
N GLU A 40 -0.90 -5.58 -6.54
CA GLU A 40 -1.75 -6.16 -7.57
C GLU A 40 -3.12 -5.48 -7.59
N VAL A 41 -3.59 -5.17 -8.79
CA VAL A 41 -4.96 -4.68 -9.02
C VAL A 41 -5.57 -5.62 -10.04
N PRO A 42 -6.63 -6.38 -9.68
CA PRO A 42 -7.31 -7.26 -10.64
C PRO A 42 -7.76 -6.50 -11.88
N ALA A 43 -7.78 -7.17 -13.03
CA ALA A 43 -8.07 -6.53 -14.32
C ALA A 43 -9.40 -5.77 -14.30
N ALA A 44 -10.41 -6.30 -13.61
CA ALA A 44 -11.73 -5.65 -13.53
C ALA A 44 -11.70 -4.30 -12.78
N GLN A 45 -10.63 -4.05 -12.00
CA GLN A 45 -10.50 -2.85 -11.18
C GLN A 45 -9.49 -1.85 -11.74
N ARG A 46 -8.86 -2.15 -12.86
CA ARG A 46 -7.83 -1.29 -13.46
C ARG A 46 -8.46 -0.13 -14.23
N GLY A 47 -7.65 0.91 -14.49
CA GLY A 47 -8.03 1.99 -15.39
C GLY A 47 -8.74 3.18 -14.74
N THR A 48 -8.89 3.18 -13.42
CA THR A 48 -9.60 4.25 -12.70
C THR A 48 -8.76 4.89 -11.60
N GLY A 49 -7.42 4.75 -11.69
CA GLY A 49 -6.53 5.24 -10.64
C GLY A 49 -6.52 4.36 -9.40
N THR A 50 -7.07 3.16 -9.49
CA THR A 50 -7.18 2.25 -8.35
C THR A 50 -5.81 1.88 -7.78
N GLY A 51 -4.81 1.65 -8.64
CA GLY A 51 -3.46 1.33 -8.17
C GLY A 51 -2.86 2.41 -7.29
N THR A 52 -3.00 3.68 -7.69
CA THR A 52 -2.54 4.81 -6.88
C THR A 52 -3.27 4.87 -5.55
N ARG A 53 -4.59 4.72 -5.57
CA ARG A 53 -5.41 4.75 -4.34
C ARG A 53 -5.07 3.58 -3.42
N LEU A 54 -4.80 2.41 -3.98
CA LEU A 54 -4.35 1.24 -3.23
C LEU A 54 -3.05 1.54 -2.49
N VAL A 55 -2.05 2.06 -3.21
CA VAL A 55 -0.75 2.37 -2.60
C VAL A 55 -0.92 3.40 -1.49
N LEU A 56 -1.67 4.49 -1.74
CA LEU A 56 -1.88 5.53 -0.74
C LEU A 56 -2.57 4.98 0.51
N ALA A 57 -3.60 4.15 0.33
CA ALA A 57 -4.30 3.55 1.47
C ALA A 57 -3.38 2.63 2.27
N CYS A 58 -2.53 1.86 1.61
CA CYS A 58 -1.56 0.99 2.28
C CYS A 58 -0.50 1.80 3.02
N LEU A 59 0.03 2.87 2.42
CA LEU A 59 1.00 3.74 3.07
C LEU A 59 0.41 4.39 4.32
N GLU A 60 -0.84 4.85 4.25
CA GLU A 60 -1.54 5.38 5.41
C GLU A 60 -1.69 4.33 6.50
N TRP A 61 -1.99 3.09 6.11
CA TRP A 61 -2.10 2.01 7.07
C TRP A 61 -0.78 1.77 7.81
N PHE A 62 0.34 1.74 7.09
CA PHE A 62 1.66 1.59 7.72
C PHE A 62 1.99 2.77 8.63
N ARG A 63 1.64 3.99 8.21
CA ARG A 63 1.87 5.18 9.03
C ARG A 63 1.10 5.14 10.34
N ASP A 64 -0.16 4.73 10.28
CA ASP A 64 -1.08 4.86 11.40
C ASP A 64 -1.08 3.64 12.33
N ASN A 65 -0.65 2.49 11.85
CA ASN A 65 -0.77 1.22 12.59
C ASN A 65 0.57 0.56 12.92
N THR A 66 1.69 1.08 12.43
CA THR A 66 3.01 0.49 12.65
C THR A 66 4.06 1.57 12.85
N ASP A 67 5.23 1.13 13.36
CA ASP A 67 6.44 1.95 13.41
C ASP A 67 7.47 1.48 12.38
N TYR A 68 7.08 0.62 11.46
CA TYR A 68 8.01 0.09 10.47
C TYR A 68 8.55 1.18 9.56
N ARG A 69 9.86 1.10 9.29
CA ARG A 69 10.45 1.80 8.16
C ARG A 69 10.12 0.99 6.92
N ILE A 70 9.59 1.62 5.88
CA ILE A 70 9.25 0.89 4.67
C ILE A 70 10.41 0.94 3.67
N VAL A 71 10.55 -0.16 2.91
CA VAL A 71 11.45 -0.27 1.77
C VAL A 71 10.61 -0.63 0.56
N PRO A 72 10.32 0.35 -0.33
CA PRO A 72 9.41 0.12 -1.45
C PRO A 72 10.14 -0.52 -2.63
N LEU A 73 10.13 -1.85 -2.68
CA LEU A 73 10.82 -2.61 -3.72
C LEU A 73 10.02 -2.72 -5.01
N CYS A 74 8.69 -2.69 -4.94
CA CYS A 74 7.83 -2.68 -6.13
C CYS A 74 7.95 -1.31 -6.80
N PRO A 75 8.36 -1.22 -8.08
CA PRO A 75 8.61 0.07 -8.74
C PRO A 75 7.42 1.02 -8.79
N PHE A 76 6.21 0.50 -8.72
CA PHE A 76 5.00 1.32 -8.73
C PHE A 76 4.90 2.20 -7.47
N ILE A 77 5.40 1.69 -6.32
CA ILE A 77 5.29 2.41 -5.05
C ILE A 77 6.13 3.69 -5.04
N PRO A 78 7.43 3.67 -5.39
CA PRO A 78 8.19 4.92 -5.47
C PRO A 78 7.60 5.91 -6.47
N ALA A 79 7.02 5.43 -7.57
CA ALA A 79 6.39 6.29 -8.56
C ALA A 79 5.20 7.06 -7.94
N VAL A 80 4.40 6.40 -7.12
CA VAL A 80 3.30 7.06 -6.40
C VAL A 80 3.86 8.02 -5.34
N MET A 81 4.89 7.61 -4.59
CA MET A 81 5.45 8.42 -3.52
C MET A 81 6.07 9.72 -4.04
N ARG A 82 6.60 9.74 -5.27
CA ARG A 82 7.12 10.97 -5.87
C ARG A 82 6.03 12.02 -6.06
N ARG A 83 4.78 11.59 -6.26
CA ARG A 83 3.64 12.49 -6.41
C ARG A 83 3.02 12.89 -5.07
N PHE A 84 3.33 12.16 -4.00
CA PHE A 84 2.76 12.38 -2.68
C PHE A 84 3.87 12.33 -1.62
N PRO A 85 4.72 13.38 -1.59
CA PRO A 85 5.94 13.36 -0.75
C PRO A 85 5.66 13.35 0.77
N GLU A 86 4.44 13.60 1.18
CA GLU A 86 4.06 13.52 2.60
C GLU A 86 4.29 12.13 3.20
N TYR A 87 4.41 11.09 2.38
CA TYR A 87 4.67 9.73 2.86
C TYR A 87 6.16 9.40 2.96
N ASN A 88 7.05 10.34 2.57
CA ASN A 88 8.48 10.07 2.59
C ASN A 88 9.03 9.81 3.99
N GLU A 89 8.34 10.24 5.05
CA GLU A 89 8.76 9.96 6.43
C GLU A 89 8.84 8.45 6.69
N LEU A 90 8.04 7.65 6.00
CA LEU A 90 8.05 6.19 6.16
C LEU A 90 9.37 5.57 5.72
N LEU A 91 10.13 6.26 4.88
CA LEU A 91 11.42 5.77 4.38
C LEU A 91 12.56 5.96 5.38
N SER A 92 12.35 6.79 6.40
CA SER A 92 13.41 7.20 7.32
C SER A 92 13.08 6.93 8.79
N ARG A 93 12.07 6.15 9.07
CA ARG A 93 11.70 5.77 10.43
C ARG A 93 12.78 4.98 11.14
#